data_a6013c56d1b5b61a572d9009f96d14a2
#
_entry.id   a6013c56d1b5b61a572d9009f96d14a2
#
_cell.length_a   1.000
_cell.length_b   1.000
_cell.length_c   1.000
_cell.angle_alpha   90.00
_cell.angle_beta   90.00
_cell.angle_gamma   90.00
#
_symmetry.space_group_name_H-M   'P 1'
#
loop_
_entity.id
_entity.type
_entity.pdbx_description
1 polymer ?
#
loop_
_entity_poly.entity_id
_entity_poly.type
_entity_poly.pdbx_seq_one_letter_code
_entity_poly.pdbx_strand_id
1 'polypeptide(L)'
;MVGKMNNPRFKYPDTKAYEFVVHRLEERGVNLEELTKIVYDTQKGFEPDLTLEICQKFLIDTMHKRELLNSAMVALELDRLTEEGKVDEPLAGIIRNDAGVFGVDETLALQIANIYVTIGTTNFGYFDRVKSGIIAKFDHDKVHVNTFIDDILAAIVAAVCGKIAHQYA
;
A
#
# COMPACT_ATOMS: atom_id res chain seq x y z
N MET A 1 16.31 -8.50 -27.48
CA MET A 1 17.12 -7.27 -27.39
C MET A 1 16.53 -6.39 -26.29
N VAL A 2 17.20 -6.26 -25.16
CA VAL A 2 16.80 -5.30 -24.13
C VAL A 2 17.08 -3.92 -24.70
N GLY A 3 16.03 -3.12 -24.90
CA GLY A 3 16.17 -1.77 -25.41
C GLY A 3 17.05 -0.90 -24.49
N LYS A 4 17.57 0.19 -25.04
CA LYS A 4 18.44 1.12 -24.34
C LYS A 4 17.81 1.57 -23.02
N MET A 5 18.40 1.23 -21.90
CA MET A 5 17.83 1.38 -20.55
C MET A 5 17.66 2.84 -20.08
N ASN A 6 18.15 3.82 -20.83
CA ASN A 6 18.02 5.23 -20.44
C ASN A 6 17.49 6.06 -21.62
N ASN A 7 16.24 6.48 -21.51
CA ASN A 7 15.63 7.39 -22.47
C ASN A 7 15.55 8.80 -21.84
N PRO A 8 16.37 9.77 -22.29
CA PRO A 8 16.36 11.11 -21.71
C PRO A 8 15.04 11.87 -21.90
N ARG A 9 14.12 11.34 -22.72
CA ARG A 9 12.78 11.89 -22.93
C ARG A 9 11.71 11.10 -22.17
N PHE A 10 12.10 10.14 -21.32
CA PHE A 10 11.15 9.39 -20.51
C PHE A 10 10.42 10.34 -19.54
N LYS A 11 9.09 10.33 -19.61
CA LYS A 11 8.24 11.01 -18.65
C LYS A 11 7.60 9.95 -17.77
N TYR A 12 7.55 10.23 -16.47
CA TYR A 12 6.87 9.34 -15.53
C TYR A 12 5.39 9.17 -15.93
N PRO A 13 4.92 7.94 -16.05
CA PRO A 13 3.56 7.66 -16.55
C PRO A 13 2.52 7.68 -15.41
N ASP A 14 2.27 8.86 -14.84
CA ASP A 14 1.42 9.04 -13.64
C ASP A 14 0.09 8.28 -13.72
N THR A 15 -0.67 8.47 -14.80
CA THR A 15 -1.97 7.81 -14.99
C THR A 15 -1.83 6.29 -15.05
N LYS A 16 -0.88 5.78 -15.82
CA LYS A 16 -0.67 4.32 -15.96
C LYS A 16 -0.17 3.68 -14.68
N ALA A 17 0.64 4.41 -13.90
CA ALA A 17 1.11 3.92 -12.59
C ALA A 17 -0.06 3.82 -11.60
N TYR A 18 -0.94 4.81 -11.56
CA TYR A 18 -2.15 4.77 -10.75
C TYR A 18 -3.08 3.62 -11.19
N GLU A 19 -3.38 3.53 -12.48
CA GLU A 19 -4.22 2.45 -13.04
C GLU A 19 -3.63 1.07 -12.74
N PHE A 20 -2.31 0.91 -12.82
CA PHE A 20 -1.62 -0.34 -12.48
C PHE A 20 -1.88 -0.74 -11.01
N VAL A 21 -1.66 0.19 -10.07
CA VAL A 21 -1.85 -0.10 -8.64
C VAL A 21 -3.30 -0.44 -8.34
N VAL A 22 -4.26 0.37 -8.86
CA VAL A 22 -5.70 0.11 -8.65
C VAL A 22 -6.09 -1.25 -9.22
N HIS A 23 -5.68 -1.56 -10.44
CA HIS A 23 -5.98 -2.85 -11.07
C HIS A 23 -5.41 -4.04 -10.29
N ARG A 24 -4.16 -3.95 -9.81
CA ARG A 24 -3.56 -5.00 -8.97
C ARG A 24 -4.31 -5.21 -7.65
N LEU A 25 -4.78 -4.14 -7.03
CA LEU A 25 -5.61 -4.22 -5.83
C LEU A 25 -6.97 -4.88 -6.13
N GLU A 26 -7.62 -4.48 -7.23
CA GLU A 26 -8.90 -5.05 -7.66
C GLU A 26 -8.79 -6.54 -8.00
N GLU A 27 -7.74 -6.98 -8.69
CA GLU A 27 -7.46 -8.41 -8.97
C GLU A 27 -7.38 -9.24 -7.68
N ARG A 28 -6.94 -8.65 -6.57
CA ARG A 28 -6.88 -9.28 -5.26
C ARG A 28 -8.19 -9.11 -4.46
N GLY A 29 -9.19 -8.46 -5.06
CA GLY A 29 -10.49 -8.22 -4.42
C GLY A 29 -10.48 -7.12 -3.37
N VAL A 30 -9.53 -6.17 -3.47
CA VAL A 30 -9.50 -4.97 -2.63
C VAL A 30 -10.39 -3.90 -3.25
N ASN A 31 -11.38 -3.43 -2.47
CA ASN A 31 -12.20 -2.27 -2.82
C ASN A 31 -11.68 -1.04 -2.06
N LEU A 32 -11.50 0.06 -2.76
CA LEU A 32 -11.07 1.34 -2.14
C LEU A 32 -12.05 1.86 -1.10
N GLU A 33 -13.34 1.50 -1.21
CA GLU A 33 -14.35 1.85 -0.21
C GLU A 33 -14.05 1.20 1.16
N GLU A 34 -13.51 -0.04 1.18
CA GLU A 34 -13.11 -0.72 2.41
C GLU A 34 -11.95 0.01 3.09
N LEU A 35 -10.96 0.48 2.31
CA LEU A 35 -9.86 1.30 2.83
C LEU A 35 -10.37 2.66 3.35
N THR A 36 -11.28 3.30 2.59
CA THR A 36 -11.92 4.55 3.00
C THR A 36 -12.63 4.39 4.35
N LYS A 37 -13.33 3.26 4.54
CA LYS A 37 -14.02 2.97 5.79
C LYS A 37 -13.06 2.85 6.97
N ILE A 38 -11.93 2.17 6.80
CA ILE A 38 -10.90 2.04 7.86
C ILE A 38 -10.36 3.43 8.22
N VAL A 39 -10.05 4.27 7.23
CA VAL A 39 -9.61 5.66 7.46
C VAL A 39 -10.65 6.43 8.26
N TYR A 40 -11.90 6.41 7.82
CA TYR A 40 -13.00 7.11 8.50
C TYR A 40 -13.18 6.64 9.95
N ASP A 41 -13.25 5.33 10.17
CA ASP A 41 -13.44 4.75 11.50
C ASP A 41 -12.28 5.10 12.45
N THR A 42 -11.07 5.28 11.92
CA THR A 42 -9.89 5.68 12.69
C THR A 42 -9.90 7.17 13.03
N GLN A 43 -10.34 8.02 12.11
CA GLN A 43 -10.19 9.48 12.23
C GLN A 43 -11.42 10.21 12.77
N LYS A 44 -12.63 9.64 12.63
CA LYS A 44 -13.89 10.31 13.03
C LYS A 44 -13.98 10.76 14.49
N GLY A 45 -13.18 10.12 15.37
CA GLY A 45 -13.13 10.50 16.80
C GLY A 45 -12.30 11.75 17.07
N PHE A 46 -11.43 12.13 16.12
CA PHE A 46 -10.56 13.30 16.21
C PHE A 46 -11.12 14.50 15.39
N GLU A 47 -11.81 14.20 14.29
CA GLU A 47 -12.35 15.19 13.35
C GLU A 47 -13.87 15.00 13.19
N PRO A 48 -14.68 15.72 14.00
CA PRO A 48 -16.13 15.54 14.03
C PRO A 48 -16.85 15.80 12.70
N ASP A 49 -16.30 16.68 11.86
CA ASP A 49 -16.87 17.05 10.56
C ASP A 49 -16.41 16.12 9.42
N LEU A 50 -15.61 15.09 9.73
CA LEU A 50 -15.12 14.16 8.75
C LEU A 50 -16.26 13.27 8.21
N THR A 51 -16.31 13.11 6.88
CA THR A 51 -17.26 12.22 6.19
C THR A 51 -16.54 11.15 5.39
N LEU A 52 -17.24 10.08 5.02
CA LEU A 52 -16.69 9.06 4.11
C LEU A 52 -16.26 9.66 2.77
N GLU A 53 -17.00 10.62 2.23
CA GLU A 53 -16.67 11.30 0.98
C GLU A 53 -15.36 12.07 1.08
N ILE A 54 -15.13 12.76 2.20
CA ILE A 54 -13.87 13.46 2.48
C ILE A 54 -12.72 12.46 2.57
N CYS A 55 -12.90 11.35 3.30
CA CYS A 55 -11.91 10.29 3.41
C CYS A 55 -11.57 9.69 2.05
N GLN A 56 -12.57 9.41 1.21
CA GLN A 56 -12.36 8.87 -0.13
C GLN A 56 -11.57 9.83 -1.02
N LYS A 57 -11.88 11.13 -0.96
CA LYS A 57 -11.13 12.15 -1.69
C LYS A 57 -9.66 12.18 -1.25
N PHE A 58 -9.39 12.12 0.05
CA PHE A 58 -8.03 12.08 0.57
C PHE A 58 -7.30 10.79 0.18
N LEU A 59 -7.99 9.65 0.17
CA LEU A 59 -7.44 8.37 -0.29
C LEU A 59 -7.01 8.46 -1.76
N ILE A 60 -7.90 8.87 -2.65
CA ILE A 60 -7.61 8.98 -4.08
C ILE A 60 -6.44 9.95 -4.32
N ASP A 61 -6.45 11.11 -3.68
CA ASP A 61 -5.39 12.11 -3.83
C ASP A 61 -4.03 11.59 -3.29
N THR A 62 -4.03 10.82 -2.20
CA THR A 62 -2.82 10.18 -1.68
C THR A 62 -2.31 9.11 -2.63
N MET A 63 -3.20 8.32 -3.23
CA MET A 63 -2.83 7.29 -4.20
C MET A 63 -2.23 7.83 -5.50
N HIS A 64 -2.36 9.12 -5.78
CA HIS A 64 -1.68 9.77 -6.92
C HIS A 64 -0.25 10.23 -6.59
N LYS A 65 0.24 10.04 -5.36
CA LYS A 65 1.63 10.34 -5.01
C LYS A 65 2.58 9.32 -5.63
N ARG A 66 3.60 9.79 -6.37
CA ARG A 66 4.57 8.92 -7.04
C ARG A 66 5.32 8.03 -6.08
N GLU A 67 5.61 8.53 -4.88
CA GLU A 67 6.26 7.78 -3.81
C GLU A 67 5.43 6.54 -3.40
N LEU A 68 4.11 6.73 -3.26
CA LEU A 68 3.19 5.61 -3.02
C LEU A 68 3.15 4.67 -4.20
N LEU A 69 2.94 5.19 -5.40
CA LEU A 69 2.80 4.38 -6.61
C LEU A 69 4.04 3.52 -6.86
N ASN A 70 5.25 4.06 -6.68
CA ASN A 70 6.49 3.32 -6.89
C ASN A 70 6.61 2.14 -5.94
N SER A 71 6.39 2.34 -4.64
CA SER A 71 6.46 1.28 -3.64
C SER A 71 5.37 0.23 -3.85
N ALA A 72 4.13 0.67 -4.09
CA ALA A 72 2.99 -0.23 -4.31
C ALA A 72 3.15 -1.07 -5.59
N MET A 73 3.64 -0.48 -6.69
CA MET A 73 3.89 -1.24 -7.93
C MET A 73 4.93 -2.35 -7.71
N VAL A 74 6.04 -2.04 -7.03
CA VAL A 74 7.10 -3.04 -6.76
C VAL A 74 6.56 -4.15 -5.87
N ALA A 75 5.90 -3.79 -4.78
CA ALA A 75 5.38 -4.70 -3.79
C ALA A 75 4.33 -5.67 -4.39
N LEU A 76 3.29 -5.13 -5.01
CA LEU A 76 2.20 -5.92 -5.57
C LEU A 76 2.65 -6.80 -6.76
N GLU A 77 3.65 -6.33 -7.53
CA GLU A 77 4.21 -7.11 -8.63
C GLU A 77 5.08 -8.27 -8.11
N LEU A 78 5.82 -8.07 -7.01
CA LEU A 78 6.60 -9.15 -6.39
C LEU A 78 5.70 -10.24 -5.81
N ASP A 79 4.62 -9.91 -5.12
CA ASP A 79 3.64 -10.90 -4.66
C ASP A 79 3.11 -11.71 -5.84
N ARG A 80 2.64 -11.04 -6.90
CA ARG A 80 2.12 -11.69 -8.11
C ARG A 80 3.14 -12.60 -8.79
N LEU A 81 4.35 -12.10 -9.02
CA LEU A 81 5.40 -12.87 -9.70
C LEU A 81 5.85 -14.07 -8.87
N THR A 82 5.87 -13.93 -7.55
CA THR A 82 6.20 -15.05 -6.64
C THR A 82 5.13 -16.12 -6.67
N GLU A 83 3.86 -15.72 -6.65
CA GLU A 83 2.72 -16.64 -6.76
C GLU A 83 2.71 -17.40 -8.11
N GLU A 84 3.07 -16.72 -9.20
CA GLU A 84 3.19 -17.32 -10.53
C GLU A 84 4.48 -18.13 -10.75
N GLY A 85 5.35 -18.25 -9.75
CA GLY A 85 6.62 -18.97 -9.86
C GLY A 85 7.64 -18.34 -10.80
N LYS A 86 7.58 -17.01 -10.95
CA LYS A 86 8.46 -16.22 -11.86
C LYS A 86 9.59 -15.49 -11.13
N VAL A 87 9.72 -15.70 -9.83
CA VAL A 87 10.84 -15.21 -9.02
C VAL A 87 11.79 -16.36 -8.74
N ASP A 88 13.09 -16.12 -8.90
CA ASP A 88 14.12 -17.14 -8.67
C ASP A 88 14.38 -17.38 -7.17
N GLU A 89 14.78 -18.61 -6.83
CA GLU A 89 15.28 -18.93 -5.48
C GLU A 89 16.65 -18.29 -5.22
N PRO A 90 16.99 -17.87 -3.98
CA PRO A 90 16.22 -18.08 -2.74
C PRO A 90 15.12 -17.04 -2.47
N LEU A 91 15.01 -15.98 -3.26
CA LEU A 91 14.07 -14.88 -3.02
C LEU A 91 12.60 -15.34 -3.04
N ALA A 92 12.26 -16.21 -3.98
CA ALA A 92 10.91 -16.77 -4.06
C ALA A 92 10.50 -17.50 -2.78
N GLY A 93 11.40 -18.30 -2.22
CA GLY A 93 11.17 -19.01 -0.96
C GLY A 93 11.01 -18.07 0.24
N ILE A 94 11.80 -17.00 0.29
CA ILE A 94 11.72 -15.96 1.35
C ILE A 94 10.36 -15.27 1.31
N ILE A 95 9.94 -14.78 0.15
CA ILE A 95 8.66 -14.09 -0.02
C ILE A 95 7.49 -15.06 0.25
N ARG A 96 7.50 -16.25 -0.34
CA ARG A 96 6.41 -17.24 -0.21
C ARG A 96 6.15 -17.66 1.23
N ASN A 97 7.18 -17.66 2.07
CA ASN A 97 7.06 -18.05 3.47
C ASN A 97 6.96 -16.86 4.42
N ASP A 98 6.85 -15.65 3.89
CA ASP A 98 6.78 -14.42 4.70
C ASP A 98 7.84 -14.45 5.82
N ALA A 99 9.11 -14.54 5.43
CA ALA A 99 10.19 -14.76 6.38
C ALA A 99 10.38 -13.54 7.29
N GLY A 100 10.13 -13.67 8.57
CA GLY A 100 10.02 -12.59 9.57
C GLY A 100 11.26 -11.69 9.76
N VAL A 101 12.34 -11.92 9.02
CA VAL A 101 13.52 -11.04 8.96
C VAL A 101 13.75 -10.50 7.54
N PHE A 102 12.77 -10.66 6.65
CA PHE A 102 12.87 -10.16 5.29
C PHE A 102 12.90 -8.63 5.25
N GLY A 103 11.92 -7.97 5.89
CA GLY A 103 11.88 -6.54 6.16
C GLY A 103 11.84 -5.61 4.95
N VAL A 104 11.74 -6.18 3.73
CA VAL A 104 11.61 -5.39 2.49
C VAL A 104 10.17 -4.92 2.29
N ASP A 105 9.22 -5.75 2.68
CA ASP A 105 7.80 -5.50 2.74
C ASP A 105 7.48 -4.29 3.63
N GLU A 106 7.91 -4.33 4.89
CA GLU A 106 7.74 -3.19 5.81
C GLU A 106 8.51 -1.95 5.33
N THR A 107 9.67 -2.12 4.69
CA THR A 107 10.45 -0.99 4.17
C THR A 107 9.72 -0.27 3.04
N LEU A 108 9.11 -0.99 2.10
CA LEU A 108 8.29 -0.40 1.04
C LEU A 108 7.03 0.25 1.61
N ALA A 109 6.40 -0.37 2.59
CA ALA A 109 5.25 0.16 3.31
C ALA A 109 5.60 1.45 4.08
N LEU A 110 6.71 1.46 4.81
CA LEU A 110 7.19 2.63 5.54
C LEU A 110 7.50 3.81 4.61
N GLN A 111 7.97 3.56 3.39
CA GLN A 111 8.16 4.62 2.40
C GLN A 111 6.83 5.31 2.07
N ILE A 112 5.73 4.58 1.96
CA ILE A 112 4.38 5.13 1.75
C ILE A 112 3.92 5.89 3.00
N ALA A 113 3.99 5.26 4.16
CA ALA A 113 3.54 5.85 5.41
C ALA A 113 4.29 7.17 5.72
N ASN A 114 5.59 7.21 5.44
CA ASN A 114 6.45 8.37 5.71
C ASN A 114 6.20 9.58 4.79
N ILE A 115 5.34 9.48 3.77
CA ILE A 115 4.92 10.65 2.96
C ILE A 115 4.34 11.74 3.87
N TYR A 116 3.69 11.35 4.96
CA TYR A 116 3.15 12.26 5.99
C TYR A 116 3.90 12.13 7.32
N VAL A 117 5.21 11.93 7.24
CA VAL A 117 6.20 11.89 8.33
C VAL A 117 5.77 11.05 9.54
N THR A 118 6.00 11.54 10.75
CA THR A 118 5.83 10.76 12.00
C THR A 118 4.40 10.24 12.19
N ILE A 119 3.37 11.04 11.86
CA ILE A 119 1.97 10.62 12.04
C ILE A 119 1.64 9.44 11.12
N GLY A 120 2.06 9.50 9.86
CA GLY A 120 1.90 8.37 8.94
C GLY A 120 2.63 7.12 9.43
N THR A 121 3.88 7.25 9.87
CA THR A 121 4.70 6.13 10.34
C THR A 121 4.14 5.48 11.62
N THR A 122 3.67 6.27 12.59
CA THR A 122 3.07 5.73 13.82
C THR A 122 1.73 5.04 13.56
N ASN A 123 0.91 5.60 12.64
CA ASN A 123 -0.31 4.94 12.20
C ASN A 123 -0.03 3.61 11.50
N PHE A 124 1.02 3.54 10.67
CA PHE A 124 1.42 2.28 10.04
C PHE A 124 1.74 1.21 11.08
N GLY A 125 2.58 1.52 12.07
CA GLY A 125 2.88 0.57 13.15
C GLY A 125 1.65 0.12 13.94
N TYR A 126 0.63 0.96 14.06
CA TYR A 126 -0.65 0.58 14.65
C TYR A 126 -1.42 -0.40 13.75
N PHE A 127 -1.62 -0.09 12.47
CA PHE A 127 -2.36 -0.94 11.54
C PHE A 127 -1.66 -2.27 11.27
N ASP A 128 -0.33 -2.26 11.18
CA ASP A 128 0.48 -3.47 11.05
C ASP A 128 0.29 -4.41 12.24
N ARG A 129 0.18 -3.87 13.45
CA ARG A 129 -0.06 -4.66 14.66
C ARG A 129 -1.51 -5.10 14.84
N VAL A 130 -2.48 -4.21 14.56
CA VAL A 130 -3.91 -4.47 14.84
C VAL A 130 -4.57 -5.26 13.71
N LYS A 131 -4.10 -5.08 12.47
CA LYS A 131 -4.62 -5.79 11.29
C LYS A 131 -6.15 -5.77 11.23
N SER A 132 -6.77 -4.65 10.87
CA SER A 132 -8.24 -4.51 10.84
C SER A 132 -8.81 -4.63 9.42
N GLY A 133 -10.07 -5.09 9.33
CA GLY A 133 -10.82 -5.12 8.07
C GLY A 133 -10.14 -5.93 6.97
N ILE A 134 -10.02 -5.34 5.78
CA ILE A 134 -9.40 -5.98 4.61
C ILE A 134 -7.91 -6.32 4.84
N ILE A 135 -7.19 -5.57 5.68
CA ILE A 135 -5.80 -5.84 6.02
C ILE A 135 -5.68 -7.21 6.70
N ALA A 136 -6.54 -7.48 7.70
CA ALA A 136 -6.58 -8.77 8.40
C ALA A 136 -6.89 -9.93 7.47
N LYS A 137 -7.71 -9.73 6.44
CA LYS A 137 -8.04 -10.76 5.45
C LYS A 137 -6.78 -11.26 4.74
N PHE A 138 -5.88 -10.37 4.34
CA PHE A 138 -4.63 -10.74 3.66
C PHE A 138 -3.60 -11.33 4.62
N ASP A 139 -3.45 -10.78 5.80
CA ASP A 139 -2.55 -11.32 6.84
C ASP A 139 -2.91 -12.76 7.25
N HIS A 140 -4.20 -13.09 7.30
CA HIS A 140 -4.67 -14.43 7.67
C HIS A 140 -4.76 -15.41 6.50
N ASP A 141 -4.73 -14.96 5.26
CA ASP A 141 -4.76 -15.82 4.08
C ASP A 141 -3.42 -16.54 3.90
N LYS A 142 -3.41 -17.85 4.09
CA LYS A 142 -2.23 -18.69 3.94
C LYS A 142 -2.21 -19.48 2.61
N VAL A 143 -3.13 -19.19 1.69
CA VAL A 143 -3.23 -19.85 0.38
C VAL A 143 -2.46 -19.09 -0.69
N HIS A 144 -2.50 -17.77 -0.64
CA HIS A 144 -1.87 -16.87 -1.60
C HIS A 144 -0.60 -16.22 -1.05
N VAL A 145 0.22 -15.68 -1.93
CA VAL A 145 1.37 -14.86 -1.55
C VAL A 145 0.88 -13.45 -1.24
N ASN A 146 0.97 -13.05 0.03
CA ASN A 146 0.47 -11.79 0.56
C ASN A 146 1.54 -11.02 1.36
N THR A 147 2.80 -11.37 1.22
CA THR A 147 3.92 -10.84 2.00
C THR A 147 4.02 -9.31 1.93
N PHE A 148 3.60 -8.72 0.80
CA PHE A 148 3.64 -7.28 0.62
C PHE A 148 2.27 -6.61 0.73
N ILE A 149 1.21 -7.24 0.26
CA ILE A 149 -0.08 -6.55 0.06
C ILE A 149 -0.70 -6.06 1.37
N ASP A 150 -0.66 -6.82 2.45
CA ASP A 150 -1.24 -6.41 3.74
C ASP A 150 -0.54 -5.19 4.30
N ASP A 151 0.79 -5.14 4.24
CA ASP A 151 1.60 -3.99 4.64
C ASP A 151 1.36 -2.76 3.76
N ILE A 152 1.24 -2.95 2.45
CA ILE A 152 0.91 -1.86 1.52
C ILE A 152 -0.47 -1.26 1.82
N LEU A 153 -1.46 -2.10 2.11
CA LEU A 153 -2.80 -1.62 2.50
C LEU A 153 -2.76 -0.85 3.82
N ALA A 154 -2.04 -1.38 4.82
CA ALA A 154 -1.83 -0.71 6.11
C ALA A 154 -1.14 0.65 5.92
N ALA A 155 -0.12 0.72 5.07
CA ALA A 155 0.62 1.95 4.79
C ALA A 155 -0.20 2.98 4.02
N ILE A 156 -1.04 2.57 3.05
CA ILE A 156 -1.97 3.47 2.35
C ILE A 156 -2.93 4.11 3.35
N VAL A 157 -3.58 3.31 4.18
CA VAL A 157 -4.50 3.81 5.22
C VAL A 157 -3.78 4.75 6.18
N ALA A 158 -2.59 4.37 6.63
CA ALA A 158 -1.77 5.17 7.55
C ALA A 158 -1.37 6.54 6.94
N ALA A 159 -0.97 6.55 5.67
CA ALA A 159 -0.64 7.78 4.97
C ALA A 159 -1.86 8.71 4.85
N VAL A 160 -3.05 8.16 4.53
CA VAL A 160 -4.28 8.96 4.44
C VAL A 160 -4.67 9.53 5.80
N CYS A 161 -4.58 8.75 6.87
CA CYS A 161 -4.79 9.23 8.24
C CYS A 161 -3.80 10.35 8.59
N GLY A 162 -2.53 10.20 8.24
CA GLY A 162 -1.51 11.25 8.42
C GLY A 162 -1.85 12.54 7.66
N LYS A 163 -2.31 12.41 6.41
CA LYS A 163 -2.75 13.54 5.59
C LYS A 163 -3.92 14.28 6.22
N ILE A 164 -4.94 13.55 6.71
CA ILE A 164 -6.10 14.14 7.38
C ILE A 164 -5.64 14.90 8.61
N ALA A 165 -4.84 14.29 9.47
CA ALA A 165 -4.32 14.94 10.67
C ALA A 165 -3.56 16.24 10.36
N HIS A 166 -2.74 16.28 9.30
CA HIS A 166 -2.04 17.48 8.86
C HIS A 166 -2.97 18.56 8.28
N GLN A 167 -4.09 18.15 7.68
CA GLN A 167 -5.04 19.10 7.08
C GLN A 167 -5.87 19.86 8.13
N TYR A 168 -6.14 19.21 9.26
CA TYR A 168 -6.99 19.74 10.34
C TYR A 168 -6.20 20.20 11.57
N ALA A 169 -4.87 20.15 11.54
CA ALA A 169 -3.99 20.58 12.63
C ALA A 169 -3.88 22.11 12.76
#